data_b81e694de8d96c0fb165bc959d7bef18
#
_entry.id   b81e694de8d96c0fb165bc959d7bef18
#
_cell.length_a   1.000
_cell.length_b   1.000
_cell.length_c   1.000
_cell.angle_alpha   90.00
_cell.angle_beta   90.00
_cell.angle_gamma   90.00
#
_symmetry.space_group_name_H-M   'P 1'
#
loop_
_entity.id
_entity.type
_entity.pdbx_description
1 polymer ?
#
loop_
_entity_poly.entity_id
_entity_poly.type
_entity_poly.pdbx_seq_one_letter_code
_entity_poly.pdbx_strand_id
1 'polypeptide(L)'
;LITKYRVDLALLGVAMVWGASYLVAKSITPYASVPAMLAIRFTLAGLIMFAVWFIKREPFSRADVMLGTLFGFTQAAIMLVETYGLKETSATNAGLMISLTIIFTPILESAWSKRWLPRGYFIAVTVSLIGVLLLVSGNGLKAPNYGDLLVFIAALIRTFHVTAQGRFTIGQKVSSFNAISLQMLVCGLIYFVLDAPGTISAAQTFAEPQWAATMFLILFCTIFAFATQLWAIRKTSASRAALLLSTEPVWAVIIAAGFGGELLGPIGVFGAVLIIGASLVGQRIEQRFREG
;
A
#
# COMPACT_ATOMS: atom_id res chain seq x y z
N LEU A 1 -13.05 14.92 17.08
CA LEU A 1 -13.26 15.32 15.67
C LEU A 1 -11.93 15.67 14.98
N ILE A 2 -11.13 16.59 15.50
CA ILE A 2 -9.86 17.08 14.89
C ILE A 2 -8.87 15.94 14.65
N THR A 3 -8.75 14.98 15.57
CA THR A 3 -7.80 13.85 15.45
C THR A 3 -8.19 12.90 14.32
N LYS A 4 -9.48 12.67 14.06
CA LYS A 4 -9.96 11.79 12.99
C LYS A 4 -9.70 12.38 11.61
N TYR A 5 -9.96 13.67 11.39
CA TYR A 5 -9.62 14.32 10.12
C TYR A 5 -8.13 14.30 9.82
N ARG A 6 -7.26 14.39 10.83
CA ARG A 6 -5.81 14.25 10.65
C ARG A 6 -5.42 12.86 10.16
N VAL A 7 -6.06 11.81 10.67
CA VAL A 7 -5.80 10.44 10.24
C VAL A 7 -6.24 10.22 8.80
N ASP A 8 -7.43 10.71 8.43
CA ASP A 8 -7.96 10.58 7.07
C ASP A 8 -7.09 11.35 6.05
N LEU A 9 -6.70 12.59 6.38
CA LEU A 9 -5.79 13.39 5.54
C LEU A 9 -4.43 12.72 5.38
N ALA A 10 -3.90 12.10 6.44
CA ALA A 10 -2.64 11.38 6.37
C ALA A 10 -2.74 10.14 5.46
N LEU A 11 -3.84 9.39 5.53
CA LEU A 11 -4.09 8.25 4.62
C LEU A 11 -4.30 8.68 3.16
N LEU A 12 -4.97 9.80 2.92
CA LEU A 12 -5.06 10.38 1.58
C LEU A 12 -3.68 10.81 1.05
N GLY A 13 -2.83 11.36 1.92
CA GLY A 13 -1.42 11.62 1.59
C GLY A 13 -0.66 10.35 1.22
N VAL A 14 -0.89 9.24 1.92
CA VAL A 14 -0.33 7.93 1.56
C VAL A 14 -0.83 7.48 0.19
N ALA A 15 -2.15 7.56 -0.06
CA ALA A 15 -2.72 7.21 -1.36
C ALA A 15 -2.11 8.04 -2.51
N MET A 16 -1.88 9.33 -2.28
CA MET A 16 -1.25 10.22 -3.25
C MET A 16 0.20 9.81 -3.56
N VAL A 17 1.03 9.57 -2.55
CA VAL A 17 2.44 9.19 -2.78
C VAL A 17 2.56 7.78 -3.37
N TRP A 18 1.64 6.87 -3.05
CA TRP A 18 1.59 5.54 -3.69
C TRP A 18 1.13 5.64 -5.14
N GLY A 19 0.14 6.49 -5.44
CA GLY A 19 -0.24 6.78 -6.83
C GLY A 19 0.94 7.29 -7.66
N ALA A 20 1.77 8.19 -7.09
CA ALA A 20 3.00 8.66 -7.74
C ALA A 20 4.07 7.57 -7.90
N SER A 21 4.08 6.58 -7.00
CA SER A 21 5.13 5.55 -6.98
C SER A 21 5.18 4.69 -8.25
N TYR A 22 4.06 4.50 -8.94
CA TYR A 22 4.02 3.72 -10.19
C TYR A 22 4.90 4.35 -11.28
N LEU A 23 4.76 5.66 -11.48
CA LEU A 23 5.55 6.39 -12.46
C LEU A 23 7.04 6.37 -12.09
N VAL A 24 7.34 6.60 -10.81
CA VAL A 24 8.72 6.65 -10.29
C VAL A 24 9.36 5.25 -10.33
N ALA A 25 8.66 4.19 -9.93
CA ALA A 25 9.19 2.83 -10.00
C ALA A 25 9.50 2.42 -11.44
N LYS A 26 8.61 2.78 -12.39
CA LYS A 26 8.79 2.50 -13.82
C LYS A 26 10.08 3.12 -14.37
N SER A 27 10.53 4.25 -13.86
CA SER A 27 11.78 4.88 -14.29
C SER A 27 13.04 4.13 -13.84
N ILE A 28 12.94 3.25 -12.83
CA ILE A 28 14.07 2.50 -12.26
C ILE A 28 14.11 1.06 -12.78
N THR A 29 12.97 0.45 -13.10
CA THR A 29 12.86 -0.95 -13.51
C THR A 29 13.74 -1.38 -14.69
N PRO A 30 14.15 -0.53 -15.64
CA PRO A 30 15.10 -0.91 -16.69
C PRO A 30 16.53 -1.12 -16.19
N TYR A 31 16.88 -0.61 -15.00
CA TYR A 31 18.26 -0.55 -14.50
C TYR A 31 18.56 -1.58 -13.41
N ALA A 32 17.55 -2.26 -12.89
CA ALA A 32 17.73 -3.28 -11.85
C ALA A 32 16.68 -4.38 -11.94
N SER A 33 17.02 -5.57 -11.45
CA SER A 33 16.04 -6.64 -11.24
C SER A 33 15.02 -6.23 -10.16
N VAL A 34 13.84 -6.86 -10.15
CA VAL A 34 12.80 -6.59 -9.14
C VAL A 34 13.33 -6.81 -7.72
N PRO A 35 13.97 -7.95 -7.39
CA PRO A 35 14.50 -8.16 -6.04
C PRO A 35 15.59 -7.14 -5.69
N ALA A 36 16.48 -6.79 -6.64
CA ALA A 36 17.54 -5.80 -6.39
C ALA A 36 16.98 -4.41 -6.07
N MET A 37 16.01 -3.93 -6.84
CA MET A 37 15.34 -2.65 -6.58
C MET A 37 14.64 -2.65 -5.22
N LEU A 38 13.90 -3.72 -4.90
CA LEU A 38 13.23 -3.86 -3.60
C LEU A 38 14.24 -3.99 -2.45
N ALA A 39 15.36 -4.70 -2.65
CA ALA A 39 16.42 -4.80 -1.66
C ALA A 39 17.01 -3.43 -1.32
N ILE A 40 17.40 -2.63 -2.31
CA ILE A 40 17.91 -1.27 -2.08
C ILE A 40 16.86 -0.44 -1.33
N ARG A 41 15.62 -0.43 -1.81
CA ARG A 41 14.53 0.35 -1.24
C ARG A 41 14.27 0.02 0.22
N PHE A 42 14.10 -1.26 0.55
CA PHE A 42 13.71 -1.69 1.90
C PHE A 42 14.89 -1.74 2.87
N THR A 43 16.09 -2.10 2.41
CA THR A 43 17.29 -2.07 3.25
C THR A 43 17.63 -0.64 3.68
N LEU A 44 17.67 0.31 2.73
CA LEU A 44 17.93 1.70 3.07
C LEU A 44 16.83 2.31 3.95
N ALA A 45 15.55 1.99 3.68
CA ALA A 45 14.46 2.41 4.55
C ALA A 45 14.65 1.88 5.99
N GLY A 46 14.98 0.60 6.12
CA GLY A 46 15.26 -0.02 7.42
C GLY A 46 16.46 0.61 8.13
N LEU A 47 17.55 0.84 7.42
CA LEU A 47 18.75 1.48 7.98
C LEU A 47 18.48 2.92 8.44
N ILE A 48 17.74 3.72 7.66
CA ILE A 48 17.33 5.07 8.04
C ILE A 48 16.48 5.03 9.31
N MET A 49 15.47 4.14 9.37
CA MET A 49 14.65 4.01 10.57
C MET A 49 15.44 3.51 11.77
N PHE A 50 16.39 2.61 11.56
CA PHE A 50 17.27 2.12 12.62
C PHE A 50 18.21 3.22 13.12
N ALA A 51 18.73 4.08 12.25
CA ALA A 51 19.51 5.27 12.64
C ALA A 51 18.67 6.23 13.50
N VAL A 52 17.40 6.46 13.14
CA VAL A 52 16.47 7.24 13.97
C VAL A 52 16.19 6.56 15.32
N TRP A 53 16.14 5.23 15.34
CA TRP A 53 15.98 4.46 16.57
C TRP A 53 17.15 4.68 17.55
N PHE A 54 18.41 4.77 17.07
CA PHE A 54 19.56 5.10 17.91
C PHE A 54 19.42 6.45 18.60
N ILE A 55 18.72 7.41 17.99
CA ILE A 55 18.44 8.71 18.58
C ILE A 55 17.32 8.61 19.61
N LYS A 56 16.22 7.93 19.26
CA LYS A 56 15.03 7.78 20.12
C LYS A 56 15.24 6.83 21.29
N ARG A 57 16.08 5.80 21.10
CA ARG A 57 16.41 4.76 22.11
C ARG A 57 15.18 4.08 22.71
N GLU A 58 14.10 3.94 21.94
CA GLU A 58 12.93 3.19 22.38
C GLU A 58 13.26 1.69 22.44
N PRO A 59 13.15 1.01 23.60
CA PRO A 59 13.47 -0.41 23.68
C PRO A 59 12.50 -1.25 22.82
N PHE A 60 13.02 -2.24 22.13
CA PHE A 60 12.20 -3.24 21.43
C PHE A 60 11.50 -4.15 22.43
N SER A 61 10.19 -4.22 22.38
CA SER A 61 9.43 -5.25 23.08
C SER A 61 9.45 -6.57 22.29
N ARG A 62 9.17 -7.70 22.97
CA ARG A 62 8.99 -8.98 22.26
C ARG A 62 7.86 -8.91 21.22
N ALA A 63 6.81 -8.16 21.50
CA ALA A 63 5.70 -7.96 20.58
C ALA A 63 6.14 -7.16 19.33
N ASP A 64 6.98 -6.12 19.49
CA ASP A 64 7.53 -5.37 18.35
C ASP A 64 8.34 -6.28 17.43
N VAL A 65 9.19 -7.15 18.03
CA VAL A 65 10.02 -8.08 17.25
C VAL A 65 9.15 -9.10 16.52
N MET A 66 8.22 -9.73 17.21
CA MET A 66 7.35 -10.76 16.62
C MET A 66 6.48 -10.17 15.50
N LEU A 67 5.81 -9.06 15.76
CA LEU A 67 4.90 -8.45 14.79
C LEU A 67 5.65 -7.76 13.65
N GLY A 68 6.75 -7.07 13.93
CA GLY A 68 7.60 -6.49 12.89
C GLY A 68 8.16 -7.54 11.94
N THR A 69 8.59 -8.70 12.46
CA THR A 69 9.05 -9.84 11.66
C THR A 69 7.91 -10.43 10.83
N LEU A 70 6.74 -10.71 11.45
CA LEU A 70 5.55 -11.20 10.73
C LEU A 70 5.14 -10.26 9.59
N PHE A 71 5.08 -8.96 9.90
CA PHE A 71 4.73 -7.94 8.91
C PHE A 71 5.82 -7.80 7.84
N GLY A 72 7.08 -8.02 8.17
CA GLY A 72 8.17 -8.07 7.21
C GLY A 72 8.03 -9.20 6.20
N PHE A 73 7.74 -10.41 6.64
CA PHE A 73 7.50 -11.55 5.74
C PHE A 73 6.27 -11.34 4.85
N THR A 74 5.15 -10.91 5.42
CA THR A 74 3.92 -10.69 4.65
C THR A 74 4.09 -9.53 3.66
N GLN A 75 4.75 -8.45 4.05
CA GLN A 75 5.05 -7.32 3.16
C GLN A 75 6.01 -7.73 2.03
N ALA A 76 7.03 -8.52 2.34
CA ALA A 76 7.96 -9.03 1.34
C ALA A 76 7.22 -9.91 0.30
N ALA A 77 6.34 -10.79 0.76
CA ALA A 77 5.52 -11.60 -0.13
C ALA A 77 4.61 -10.74 -1.03
N ILE A 78 3.93 -9.72 -0.46
CA ILE A 78 3.07 -8.81 -1.22
C ILE A 78 3.87 -8.15 -2.34
N MET A 79 4.95 -7.43 -2.00
CA MET A 79 5.71 -6.64 -2.97
C MET A 79 6.35 -7.50 -4.05
N LEU A 80 6.85 -8.69 -3.70
CA LEU A 80 7.46 -9.60 -4.66
C LEU A 80 6.43 -10.12 -5.66
N VAL A 81 5.34 -10.70 -5.16
CA VAL A 81 4.30 -11.31 -6.00
C VAL A 81 3.59 -10.24 -6.85
N GLU A 82 3.27 -9.08 -6.25
CA GLU A 82 2.66 -7.95 -6.95
C GLU A 82 3.57 -7.43 -8.08
N THR A 83 4.86 -7.23 -7.80
CA THR A 83 5.78 -6.65 -8.78
C THR A 83 6.05 -7.62 -9.94
N TYR A 84 6.15 -8.93 -9.67
CA TYR A 84 6.22 -9.93 -10.75
C TYR A 84 4.91 -9.99 -11.54
N GLY A 85 3.76 -9.94 -10.88
CA GLY A 85 2.47 -9.87 -11.56
C GLY A 85 2.34 -8.66 -12.47
N LEU A 86 2.79 -7.49 -12.01
CA LEU A 86 2.80 -6.25 -12.80
C LEU A 86 3.65 -6.32 -14.07
N LYS A 87 4.68 -7.16 -14.12
CA LYS A 87 5.47 -7.39 -15.33
C LYS A 87 4.70 -8.16 -16.40
N GLU A 88 3.83 -9.07 -15.97
CA GLU A 88 3.13 -10.03 -16.84
C GLU A 88 1.73 -9.56 -17.24
N THR A 89 1.16 -8.57 -16.55
CA THR A 89 -0.19 -8.07 -16.84
C THR A 89 -0.23 -6.59 -17.23
N SER A 90 -1.40 -6.12 -17.69
CA SER A 90 -1.62 -4.71 -17.94
C SER A 90 -1.79 -3.94 -16.62
N ALA A 91 -1.39 -2.66 -16.62
CA ALA A 91 -1.61 -1.77 -15.48
C ALA A 91 -3.11 -1.69 -15.11
N THR A 92 -3.99 -1.75 -16.10
CA THR A 92 -5.45 -1.79 -15.95
C THR A 92 -5.92 -3.00 -15.15
N ASN A 93 -5.54 -4.21 -15.59
CA ASN A 93 -5.91 -5.44 -14.90
C ASN A 93 -5.30 -5.50 -13.49
N ALA A 94 -4.02 -5.13 -13.36
CA ALA A 94 -3.35 -5.09 -12.06
C ALA A 94 -4.05 -4.15 -11.08
N GLY A 95 -4.37 -2.93 -11.50
CA GLY A 95 -5.10 -1.96 -10.69
C GLY A 95 -6.46 -2.48 -10.24
N LEU A 96 -7.19 -3.21 -11.10
CA LEU A 96 -8.44 -3.83 -10.74
C LEU A 96 -8.24 -4.95 -9.72
N MET A 97 -7.28 -5.87 -9.95
CA MET A 97 -7.02 -6.98 -9.03
C MET A 97 -6.59 -6.51 -7.64
N ILE A 98 -5.68 -5.54 -7.55
CA ILE A 98 -5.24 -5.02 -6.25
C ILE A 98 -6.37 -4.28 -5.50
N SER A 99 -7.30 -3.66 -6.23
CA SER A 99 -8.44 -2.94 -5.64
C SER A 99 -9.43 -3.87 -4.94
N LEU A 100 -9.40 -5.19 -5.21
CA LEU A 100 -10.22 -6.16 -4.49
C LEU A 100 -9.93 -6.22 -2.98
N THR A 101 -8.77 -5.72 -2.55
CA THR A 101 -8.45 -5.53 -1.12
C THR A 101 -9.49 -4.68 -0.40
N ILE A 102 -10.16 -3.76 -1.09
CA ILE A 102 -11.22 -2.90 -0.53
C ILE A 102 -12.41 -3.72 -0.05
N ILE A 103 -12.75 -4.80 -0.78
CA ILE A 103 -13.84 -5.71 -0.41
C ILE A 103 -13.36 -6.74 0.62
N PHE A 104 -12.20 -7.35 0.38
CA PHE A 104 -11.72 -8.44 1.22
C PHE A 104 -11.31 -7.99 2.62
N THR A 105 -10.75 -6.79 2.77
CA THR A 105 -10.32 -6.27 4.08
C THR A 105 -11.50 -6.14 5.07
N PRO A 106 -12.61 -5.46 4.76
CA PRO A 106 -13.74 -5.37 5.69
C PRO A 106 -14.43 -6.72 5.92
N ILE A 107 -14.44 -7.63 4.96
CA ILE A 107 -14.96 -8.98 5.15
C ILE A 107 -14.10 -9.74 6.17
N LEU A 108 -12.77 -9.76 5.99
CA LEU A 108 -11.86 -10.44 6.88
C LEU A 108 -11.83 -9.80 8.28
N GLU A 109 -11.83 -8.46 8.37
CA GLU A 109 -11.91 -7.74 9.64
C GLU A 109 -13.21 -8.05 10.38
N SER A 110 -14.35 -8.05 9.68
CA SER A 110 -15.66 -8.36 10.27
C SER A 110 -15.74 -9.82 10.74
N ALA A 111 -15.22 -10.76 9.94
CA ALA A 111 -15.17 -12.18 10.29
C ALA A 111 -14.27 -12.43 11.53
N TRP A 112 -13.10 -11.79 11.59
CA TRP A 112 -12.19 -11.92 12.72
C TRP A 112 -12.70 -11.28 14.02
N SER A 113 -13.35 -10.12 13.90
CA SER A 113 -13.94 -9.42 15.04
C SER A 113 -15.31 -9.97 15.46
N LYS A 114 -15.93 -10.82 14.63
CA LYS A 114 -17.32 -11.30 14.75
C LYS A 114 -18.34 -10.15 14.82
N ARG A 115 -17.99 -8.99 14.27
CA ARG A 115 -18.85 -7.80 14.20
C ARG A 115 -18.90 -7.32 12.76
N TRP A 116 -20.02 -7.60 12.10
CA TRP A 116 -20.23 -7.23 10.70
C TRP A 116 -20.53 -5.75 10.56
N LEU A 117 -19.85 -5.11 9.62
CA LEU A 117 -20.15 -3.74 9.23
C LEU A 117 -21.55 -3.63 8.63
N PRO A 118 -22.20 -2.46 8.71
CA PRO A 118 -23.53 -2.25 8.15
C PRO A 118 -23.57 -2.50 6.63
N ARG A 119 -24.72 -2.94 6.10
CA ARG A 119 -24.90 -3.17 4.64
C ARG A 119 -24.51 -1.95 3.80
N GLY A 120 -24.83 -0.75 4.27
CA GLY A 120 -24.47 0.50 3.58
C GLY A 120 -22.96 0.69 3.36
N TYR A 121 -22.12 0.15 4.27
CA TYR A 121 -20.67 0.16 4.08
C TYR A 121 -20.26 -0.71 2.88
N PHE A 122 -20.80 -1.93 2.77
CA PHE A 122 -20.50 -2.83 1.63
C PHE A 122 -21.03 -2.27 0.31
N ILE A 123 -22.16 -1.55 0.33
CA ILE A 123 -22.65 -0.83 -0.86
C ILE A 123 -21.62 0.24 -1.28
N ALA A 124 -21.12 1.05 -0.34
CA ALA A 124 -20.09 2.04 -0.64
C ALA A 124 -18.82 1.40 -1.21
N VAL A 125 -18.37 0.27 -0.64
CA VAL A 125 -17.21 -0.49 -1.15
C VAL A 125 -17.46 -0.98 -2.58
N THR A 126 -18.65 -1.52 -2.88
CA THR A 126 -19.00 -1.97 -4.24
C THR A 126 -19.02 -0.80 -5.23
N VAL A 127 -19.59 0.36 -4.84
CA VAL A 127 -19.58 1.58 -5.67
C VAL A 127 -18.15 2.06 -5.92
N SER A 128 -17.26 2.01 -4.90
CA SER A 128 -15.85 2.35 -5.08
C SER A 128 -15.16 1.42 -6.07
N LEU A 129 -15.42 0.11 -6.01
CA LEU A 129 -14.85 -0.87 -6.96
C LEU A 129 -15.36 -0.63 -8.39
N ILE A 130 -16.65 -0.33 -8.56
CA ILE A 130 -17.20 0.06 -9.87
C ILE A 130 -16.49 1.33 -10.37
N GLY A 131 -16.25 2.30 -9.49
CA GLY A 131 -15.48 3.50 -9.81
C GLY A 131 -14.06 3.18 -10.28
N VAL A 132 -13.35 2.26 -9.62
CA VAL A 132 -12.03 1.80 -10.06
C VAL A 132 -12.11 1.13 -11.42
N LEU A 133 -13.09 0.25 -11.63
CA LEU A 133 -13.30 -0.41 -12.92
C LEU A 133 -13.48 0.63 -14.05
N LEU A 134 -14.33 1.63 -13.84
CA LEU A 134 -14.56 2.70 -14.82
C LEU A 134 -13.31 3.57 -15.06
N LEU A 135 -12.58 3.89 -13.99
CA LEU A 135 -11.36 4.69 -14.05
C LEU A 135 -10.29 4.01 -14.92
N VAL A 136 -10.10 2.71 -14.75
CA VAL A 136 -9.07 1.95 -15.47
C VAL A 136 -9.53 1.43 -16.83
N SER A 137 -10.84 1.31 -17.09
CA SER A 137 -11.38 0.74 -18.33
C SER A 137 -11.10 1.61 -19.58
N GLY A 138 -10.72 2.88 -19.39
CA GLY A 138 -10.36 3.79 -20.48
C GLY A 138 -9.26 3.26 -21.39
N ASN A 139 -8.37 2.40 -20.88
CA ASN A 139 -7.29 1.75 -21.63
C ASN A 139 -7.65 0.32 -22.10
N GLY A 140 -8.89 -0.13 -21.91
CA GLY A 140 -9.39 -1.45 -22.27
C GLY A 140 -8.94 -2.56 -21.29
N LEU A 141 -9.90 -3.40 -20.88
CA LEU A 141 -9.61 -4.63 -20.13
C LEU A 141 -9.04 -5.68 -21.10
N LYS A 142 -7.93 -6.29 -20.73
CA LYS A 142 -7.37 -7.43 -21.44
C LYS A 142 -7.87 -8.75 -20.86
N ALA A 143 -7.85 -9.81 -21.66
CA ALA A 143 -8.18 -11.15 -21.15
C ALA A 143 -7.28 -11.51 -19.95
N PRO A 144 -7.84 -12.15 -18.91
CA PRO A 144 -7.08 -12.54 -17.74
C PRO A 144 -5.88 -13.43 -18.10
N ASN A 145 -4.76 -13.19 -17.43
CA ASN A 145 -3.52 -13.92 -17.63
C ASN A 145 -2.86 -14.33 -16.29
N TYR A 146 -1.71 -14.97 -16.35
CA TYR A 146 -0.96 -15.40 -15.16
C TYR A 146 -0.54 -14.23 -14.25
N GLY A 147 -0.24 -13.07 -14.82
CA GLY A 147 0.08 -11.86 -14.05
C GLY A 147 -1.09 -11.38 -13.21
N ASP A 148 -2.32 -11.46 -13.73
CA ASP A 148 -3.53 -11.11 -12.98
C ASP A 148 -3.72 -12.02 -11.76
N LEU A 149 -3.45 -13.32 -11.92
CA LEU A 149 -3.47 -14.27 -10.81
C LEU A 149 -2.44 -13.92 -9.72
N LEU A 150 -1.23 -13.54 -10.10
CA LEU A 150 -0.21 -13.09 -9.16
C LEU A 150 -0.65 -11.83 -8.40
N VAL A 151 -1.17 -10.81 -9.10
CA VAL A 151 -1.66 -9.59 -8.46
C VAL A 151 -2.85 -9.89 -7.55
N PHE A 152 -3.74 -10.80 -7.94
CA PHE A 152 -4.84 -11.25 -7.09
C PHE A 152 -4.34 -11.94 -5.81
N ILE A 153 -3.34 -12.81 -5.90
CA ILE A 153 -2.70 -13.44 -4.74
C ILE A 153 -2.06 -12.37 -3.84
N ALA A 154 -1.38 -11.38 -4.42
CA ALA A 154 -0.84 -10.24 -3.67
C ALA A 154 -1.93 -9.47 -2.94
N ALA A 155 -3.10 -9.25 -3.57
CA ALA A 155 -4.26 -8.60 -2.94
C ALA A 155 -4.79 -9.40 -1.73
N LEU A 156 -4.83 -10.73 -1.81
CA LEU A 156 -5.24 -11.58 -0.68
C LEU A 156 -4.21 -11.51 0.47
N ILE A 157 -2.92 -11.57 0.17
CA ILE A 157 -1.86 -11.44 1.18
C ILE A 157 -1.91 -10.03 1.81
N ARG A 158 -2.12 -8.98 1.02
CA ARG A 158 -2.29 -7.60 1.50
C ARG A 158 -3.51 -7.46 2.40
N THR A 159 -4.63 -8.09 2.05
CA THR A 159 -5.83 -8.15 2.90
C THR A 159 -5.52 -8.73 4.28
N PHE A 160 -4.84 -9.88 4.30
CA PHE A 160 -4.39 -10.49 5.56
C PHE A 160 -3.44 -9.57 6.32
N HIS A 161 -2.42 -9.02 5.67
CA HIS A 161 -1.43 -8.14 6.27
C HIS A 161 -2.06 -6.92 6.96
N VAL A 162 -2.91 -6.17 6.24
CA VAL A 162 -3.56 -4.95 6.75
C VAL A 162 -4.53 -5.28 7.90
N THR A 163 -5.30 -6.37 7.77
CA THR A 163 -6.21 -6.82 8.82
C THR A 163 -5.44 -7.31 10.05
N ALA A 164 -4.33 -8.03 9.86
CA ALA A 164 -3.45 -8.49 10.94
C ALA A 164 -2.79 -7.31 11.66
N GLN A 165 -2.36 -6.27 10.93
CA GLN A 165 -1.88 -5.03 11.53
C GLN A 165 -2.92 -4.44 12.50
N GLY A 166 -4.18 -4.33 12.07
CA GLY A 166 -5.27 -3.88 12.96
C GLY A 166 -5.46 -4.82 14.14
N ARG A 167 -5.65 -6.12 13.88
CA ARG A 167 -6.00 -7.12 14.90
C ARG A 167 -4.94 -7.29 15.98
N PHE A 168 -3.67 -7.30 15.60
CA PHE A 168 -2.57 -7.60 16.52
C PHE A 168 -1.91 -6.37 17.15
N THR A 169 -2.22 -5.15 16.68
CA THR A 169 -1.59 -3.94 17.22
C THR A 169 -2.56 -3.01 17.96
N ILE A 170 -3.87 -3.04 17.66
CA ILE A 170 -4.86 -2.19 18.34
C ILE A 170 -4.99 -2.65 19.79
N GLY A 171 -4.87 -1.68 20.73
CA GLY A 171 -4.94 -1.95 22.18
C GLY A 171 -3.71 -2.64 22.77
N GLN A 172 -2.69 -2.96 21.97
CA GLN A 172 -1.46 -3.59 22.43
C GLN A 172 -0.35 -2.57 22.69
N LYS A 173 0.55 -2.88 23.63
CA LYS A 173 1.77 -2.11 23.90
C LYS A 173 2.84 -2.43 22.85
N VAL A 174 2.59 -2.00 21.62
CA VAL A 174 3.48 -2.14 20.46
C VAL A 174 3.89 -0.77 19.98
N SER A 175 5.17 -0.54 19.78
CA SER A 175 5.66 0.66 19.09
C SER A 175 5.47 0.50 17.59
N SER A 176 4.63 1.36 16.98
CA SER A 176 4.47 1.36 15.51
C SER A 176 5.79 1.63 14.82
N PHE A 177 6.62 2.49 15.40
CA PHE A 177 7.93 2.81 14.86
C PHE A 177 8.87 1.60 14.86
N ASN A 178 8.98 0.88 16.00
CA ASN A 178 9.82 -0.31 16.12
C ASN A 178 9.33 -1.42 15.18
N ALA A 179 8.01 -1.69 15.15
CA ALA A 179 7.44 -2.73 14.30
C ALA A 179 7.71 -2.46 12.80
N ILE A 180 7.52 -1.21 12.34
CA ILE A 180 7.80 -0.83 10.95
C ILE A 180 9.31 -0.85 10.65
N SER A 181 10.16 -0.40 11.58
CA SER A 181 11.61 -0.46 11.38
C SER A 181 12.08 -1.89 11.12
N LEU A 182 11.58 -2.83 11.94
CA LEU A 182 11.91 -4.25 11.77
C LEU A 182 11.29 -4.85 10.51
N GLN A 183 10.04 -4.48 10.18
CA GLN A 183 9.38 -4.85 8.93
C GLN A 183 10.25 -4.49 7.71
N MET A 184 10.79 -3.27 7.67
CA MET A 184 11.65 -2.80 6.56
C MET A 184 12.95 -3.60 6.48
N LEU A 185 13.61 -3.84 7.62
CA LEU A 185 14.86 -4.61 7.66
C LEU A 185 14.63 -6.06 7.21
N VAL A 186 13.55 -6.70 7.66
CA VAL A 186 13.20 -8.07 7.23
C VAL A 186 12.92 -8.13 5.73
N CYS A 187 12.15 -7.19 5.18
CA CYS A 187 11.94 -7.09 3.74
C CYS A 187 13.26 -6.92 2.99
N GLY A 188 14.09 -5.96 3.41
CA GLY A 188 15.38 -5.69 2.80
C GLY A 188 16.29 -6.92 2.79
N LEU A 189 16.37 -7.63 3.92
CA LEU A 189 17.15 -8.86 4.04
C LEU A 189 16.67 -9.96 3.08
N ILE A 190 15.34 -10.19 3.03
CA ILE A 190 14.75 -11.20 2.14
C ILE A 190 15.13 -10.90 0.68
N TYR A 191 14.92 -9.67 0.23
CA TYR A 191 15.21 -9.30 -1.15
C TYR A 191 16.70 -9.30 -1.47
N PHE A 192 17.55 -8.88 -0.50
CA PHE A 192 19.00 -8.94 -0.66
C PHE A 192 19.48 -10.38 -0.83
N VAL A 193 18.95 -11.32 -0.04
CA VAL A 193 19.27 -12.76 -0.19
C VAL A 193 18.81 -13.32 -1.54
N LEU A 194 17.69 -12.82 -2.09
CA LEU A 194 17.17 -13.27 -3.37
C LEU A 194 18.04 -12.82 -4.57
N ASP A 195 18.66 -11.64 -4.47
CA ASP A 195 19.52 -11.11 -5.56
C ASP A 195 20.60 -10.17 -5.01
N ALA A 196 21.52 -10.70 -4.22
CA ALA A 196 22.64 -9.91 -3.69
C ALA A 196 23.56 -9.37 -4.79
N PRO A 197 23.95 -10.16 -5.83
CA PRO A 197 24.79 -9.63 -6.90
C PRO A 197 24.11 -8.49 -7.67
N GLY A 198 22.83 -8.63 -8.04
CA GLY A 198 22.07 -7.59 -8.72
C GLY A 198 21.88 -6.35 -7.86
N THR A 199 21.68 -6.51 -6.55
CA THR A 199 21.58 -5.39 -5.59
C THR A 199 22.87 -4.58 -5.52
N ILE A 200 24.03 -5.25 -5.41
CA ILE A 200 25.33 -4.60 -5.38
C ILE A 200 25.61 -3.90 -6.71
N SER A 201 25.37 -4.59 -7.83
CA SER A 201 25.56 -4.01 -9.16
C SER A 201 24.69 -2.76 -9.37
N ALA A 202 23.39 -2.84 -9.03
CA ALA A 202 22.48 -1.70 -9.15
C ALA A 202 22.93 -0.52 -8.28
N ALA A 203 23.36 -0.78 -7.04
CA ALA A 203 23.84 0.26 -6.13
C ALA A 203 25.10 0.98 -6.67
N GLN A 204 25.95 0.26 -7.43
CA GLN A 204 27.17 0.82 -8.03
C GLN A 204 26.92 1.54 -9.36
N THR A 205 25.87 1.15 -10.11
CA THR A 205 25.62 1.63 -11.47
C THR A 205 24.54 2.70 -11.55
N PHE A 206 23.72 2.88 -10.51
CA PHE A 206 22.70 3.91 -10.48
C PHE A 206 23.32 5.30 -10.61
N ALA A 207 22.87 6.06 -11.61
CA ALA A 207 23.18 7.46 -11.75
C ALA A 207 22.28 8.33 -10.84
N GLU A 208 22.54 9.64 -10.80
CA GLU A 208 21.80 10.59 -9.96
C GLU A 208 20.26 10.51 -10.12
N PRO A 209 19.68 10.41 -11.33
CA PRO A 209 18.22 10.30 -11.48
C PRO A 209 17.64 9.03 -10.87
N GLN A 210 18.31 7.87 -10.99
CA GLN A 210 17.86 6.62 -10.39
C GLN A 210 17.92 6.68 -8.86
N TRP A 211 18.98 7.28 -8.31
CA TRP A 211 19.08 7.50 -6.87
C TRP A 211 18.01 8.47 -6.36
N ALA A 212 17.76 9.58 -7.04
CA ALA A 212 16.71 10.52 -6.67
C ALA A 212 15.32 9.86 -6.66
N ALA A 213 15.00 9.07 -7.70
CA ALA A 213 13.77 8.29 -7.77
C ALA A 213 13.69 7.24 -6.66
N THR A 214 14.78 6.52 -6.39
CA THR A 214 14.87 5.53 -5.31
C THR A 214 14.67 6.18 -3.94
N MET A 215 15.30 7.33 -3.68
CA MET A 215 15.14 8.08 -2.42
C MET A 215 13.70 8.56 -2.22
N PHE A 216 13.02 9.01 -3.28
CA PHE A 216 11.59 9.32 -3.22
C PHE A 216 10.77 8.08 -2.79
N LEU A 217 11.04 6.91 -3.39
CA LEU A 217 10.36 5.67 -3.01
C LEU A 217 10.68 5.27 -1.56
N ILE A 218 11.91 5.45 -1.09
CA ILE A 218 12.32 5.14 0.28
C ILE A 218 11.59 6.05 1.28
N LEU A 219 11.72 7.35 1.12
CA LEU A 219 11.27 8.31 2.13
C LEU A 219 9.75 8.43 2.16
N PHE A 220 9.13 8.61 1.00
CA PHE A 220 7.70 8.90 0.91
C PHE A 220 6.86 7.62 0.75
N CYS A 221 7.21 6.76 -0.20
CA CYS A 221 6.39 5.60 -0.51
C CYS A 221 6.67 4.38 0.39
N THR A 222 7.73 4.41 1.20
CA THR A 222 8.07 3.34 2.14
C THR A 222 7.99 3.84 3.59
N ILE A 223 8.91 4.68 4.05
CA ILE A 223 8.98 5.08 5.46
C ILE A 223 7.71 5.83 5.86
N PHE A 224 7.42 6.95 5.19
CA PHE A 224 6.23 7.75 5.50
C PHE A 224 4.94 6.94 5.33
N ALA A 225 4.78 6.26 4.19
CA ALA A 225 3.53 5.60 3.86
C ALA A 225 3.21 4.43 4.81
N PHE A 226 4.13 3.49 5.03
CA PHE A 226 3.86 2.34 5.90
C PHE A 226 3.78 2.73 7.39
N ALA A 227 4.60 3.69 7.84
CA ALA A 227 4.48 4.19 9.21
C ALA A 227 3.13 4.88 9.45
N THR A 228 2.70 5.71 8.49
CA THR A 228 1.39 6.39 8.53
C THR A 228 0.24 5.39 8.44
N GLN A 229 0.33 4.39 7.55
CA GLN A 229 -0.70 3.36 7.41
C GLN A 229 -0.89 2.59 8.72
N LEU A 230 0.20 2.06 9.33
CA LEU A 230 0.09 1.33 10.59
C LEU A 230 -0.43 2.22 11.72
N TRP A 231 0.07 3.46 11.82
CA TRP A 231 -0.43 4.43 12.79
C TRP A 231 -1.93 4.70 12.62
N ALA A 232 -2.39 4.89 11.39
CA ALA A 232 -3.78 5.16 11.07
C ALA A 232 -4.69 3.95 11.36
N ILE A 233 -4.27 2.73 10.98
CA ILE A 233 -4.99 1.49 11.28
C ILE A 233 -5.19 1.35 12.80
N ARG A 234 -4.15 1.63 13.58
CA ARG A 234 -4.22 1.55 15.06
C ARG A 234 -5.13 2.62 15.68
N LYS A 235 -5.32 3.74 15.01
CA LYS A 235 -6.21 4.83 15.47
C LYS A 235 -7.65 4.68 14.99
N THR A 236 -7.87 3.89 13.95
CA THR A 236 -9.18 3.71 13.32
C THR A 236 -9.48 2.23 13.08
N SER A 237 -9.27 1.73 11.87
CA SER A 237 -9.48 0.34 11.48
C SER A 237 -8.76 -0.02 10.18
N ALA A 238 -8.59 -1.32 9.95
CA ALA A 238 -8.10 -1.83 8.68
C ALA A 238 -9.05 -1.50 7.53
N SER A 239 -10.37 -1.67 7.75
CA SER A 239 -11.40 -1.35 6.75
C SER A 239 -11.42 0.12 6.35
N ARG A 240 -11.27 1.05 7.33
CA ARG A 240 -11.22 2.48 7.04
C ARG A 240 -9.96 2.85 6.26
N ALA A 241 -8.81 2.29 6.64
CA ALA A 241 -7.57 2.50 5.93
C ALA A 241 -7.66 1.97 4.48
N ALA A 242 -8.17 0.75 4.27
CA ALA A 242 -8.34 0.17 2.94
C ALA A 242 -9.25 1.03 2.05
N LEU A 243 -10.36 1.54 2.61
CA LEU A 243 -11.30 2.39 1.86
C LEU A 243 -10.68 3.73 1.45
N LEU A 244 -9.89 4.38 2.32
CA LEU A 244 -9.20 5.63 1.99
C LEU A 244 -8.07 5.41 0.97
N LEU A 245 -7.32 4.34 1.14
CA LEU A 245 -6.25 3.96 0.22
C LEU A 245 -6.80 3.54 -1.17
N SER A 246 -8.10 3.20 -1.29
CA SER A 246 -8.73 2.96 -2.58
C SER A 246 -8.78 4.18 -3.50
N THR A 247 -8.46 5.36 -3.00
CA THR A 247 -8.29 6.57 -3.83
C THR A 247 -6.94 6.60 -4.56
N GLU A 248 -6.01 5.70 -4.26
CA GLU A 248 -4.68 5.59 -4.89
C GLU A 248 -4.73 5.60 -6.43
N PRO A 249 -5.62 4.83 -7.12
CA PRO A 249 -5.72 4.88 -8.57
C PRO A 249 -6.11 6.26 -9.12
N VAL A 250 -6.93 7.01 -8.38
CA VAL A 250 -7.30 8.38 -8.78
C VAL A 250 -6.07 9.28 -8.80
N TRP A 251 -5.25 9.20 -7.77
CA TRP A 251 -4.00 9.96 -7.70
C TRP A 251 -3.00 9.52 -8.76
N ALA A 252 -2.88 8.21 -9.02
CA ALA A 252 -2.03 7.68 -10.07
C ALA A 252 -2.38 8.28 -11.44
N VAL A 253 -3.67 8.34 -11.76
CA VAL A 253 -4.14 8.91 -13.03
C VAL A 253 -3.97 10.44 -13.08
N ILE A 254 -4.27 11.17 -12.00
CA ILE A 254 -4.06 12.63 -11.94
C ILE A 254 -2.58 12.96 -12.17
N ILE A 255 -1.67 12.21 -11.55
CA ILE A 255 -0.23 12.42 -11.68
C ILE A 255 0.25 12.04 -13.10
N ALA A 256 -0.24 10.93 -13.65
CA ALA A 256 0.08 10.52 -15.01
C ALA A 256 -0.44 11.53 -16.04
N ALA A 257 -1.63 12.11 -15.85
CA ALA A 257 -2.17 13.17 -16.71
C ALA A 257 -1.34 14.47 -16.60
N GLY A 258 -0.93 14.86 -15.40
CA GLY A 258 -0.16 16.07 -15.17
C GLY A 258 1.28 16.02 -15.67
N PHE A 259 1.93 14.88 -15.56
CA PHE A 259 3.35 14.68 -15.90
C PHE A 259 3.58 13.77 -17.10
N GLY A 260 2.61 12.93 -17.46
CA GLY A 260 2.69 11.98 -18.58
C GLY A 260 1.91 12.38 -19.84
N GLY A 261 1.14 13.47 -19.80
CA GLY A 261 0.34 13.96 -20.95
C GLY A 261 -0.87 13.07 -21.30
N GLU A 262 -1.25 12.13 -20.45
CA GLU A 262 -2.43 11.27 -20.66
C GLU A 262 -3.69 12.01 -20.22
N LEU A 263 -4.68 12.14 -21.12
CA LEU A 263 -5.97 12.77 -20.81
C LEU A 263 -6.94 11.72 -20.27
N LEU A 264 -7.55 12.03 -19.12
CA LEU A 264 -8.69 11.26 -18.60
C LEU A 264 -9.92 11.47 -19.50
N GLY A 265 -10.44 10.38 -20.03
CA GLY A 265 -11.75 10.42 -20.71
C GLY A 265 -12.91 10.64 -19.70
N PRO A 266 -14.10 11.04 -20.18
CA PRO A 266 -15.27 11.30 -19.31
C PRO A 266 -15.63 10.14 -18.40
N ILE A 267 -15.48 8.88 -18.86
CA ILE A 267 -15.75 7.67 -18.10
C ILE A 267 -14.77 7.56 -16.92
N GLY A 268 -13.49 7.85 -17.14
CA GLY A 268 -12.48 7.83 -16.09
C GLY A 268 -12.73 8.91 -15.03
N VAL A 269 -13.12 10.12 -15.43
CA VAL A 269 -13.52 11.19 -14.50
C VAL A 269 -14.72 10.77 -13.66
N PHE A 270 -15.75 10.15 -14.26
CA PHE A 270 -16.90 9.64 -13.54
C PHE A 270 -16.50 8.54 -12.54
N GLY A 271 -15.61 7.62 -12.95
CA GLY A 271 -15.03 6.61 -12.05
C GLY A 271 -14.31 7.22 -10.83
N ALA A 272 -13.49 8.26 -11.05
CA ALA A 272 -12.82 8.98 -9.97
C ALA A 272 -13.80 9.61 -8.96
N VAL A 273 -14.87 10.23 -9.46
CA VAL A 273 -15.94 10.82 -8.63
C VAL A 273 -16.63 9.74 -7.80
N LEU A 274 -16.92 8.58 -8.38
CA LEU A 274 -17.52 7.46 -7.65
C LEU A 274 -16.58 6.95 -6.54
N ILE A 275 -15.29 6.79 -6.79
CA ILE A 275 -14.32 6.37 -5.78
C ILE A 275 -14.30 7.34 -4.60
N ILE A 276 -14.17 8.63 -4.86
CA ILE A 276 -14.10 9.66 -3.82
C ILE A 276 -15.42 9.72 -3.04
N GLY A 277 -16.56 9.76 -3.72
CA GLY A 277 -17.87 9.80 -3.10
C GLY A 277 -18.15 8.57 -2.23
N ALA A 278 -17.84 7.38 -2.75
CA ALA A 278 -17.99 6.13 -2.02
C ALA A 278 -17.08 6.07 -0.78
N SER A 279 -15.84 6.53 -0.90
CA SER A 279 -14.90 6.60 0.23
C SER A 279 -15.43 7.50 1.34
N LEU A 280 -15.97 8.68 1.02
CA LEU A 280 -16.54 9.61 1.99
C LEU A 280 -17.78 9.04 2.69
N VAL A 281 -18.67 8.40 1.93
CA VAL A 281 -19.90 7.78 2.48
C VAL A 281 -19.54 6.59 3.37
N GLY A 282 -18.68 5.70 2.89
CA GLY A 282 -18.26 4.51 3.63
C GLY A 282 -17.56 4.84 4.94
N GLN A 283 -16.70 5.88 4.97
CA GLN A 283 -16.07 6.38 6.20
C GLN A 283 -17.10 6.86 7.22
N ARG A 284 -18.12 7.62 6.80
CA ARG A 284 -19.18 8.09 7.70
C ARG A 284 -19.98 6.94 8.30
N ILE A 285 -20.27 5.92 7.49
CA ILE A 285 -21.00 4.72 7.95
C ILE A 285 -20.16 3.94 8.96
N GLU A 286 -18.88 3.69 8.65
CA GLU A 286 -17.95 2.97 9.52
C GLU A 286 -17.76 3.72 10.85
N GLN A 287 -17.61 5.02 10.78
CA GLN A 287 -17.46 5.85 11.96
C GLN A 287 -18.67 5.75 12.90
N ARG A 288 -19.89 5.92 12.38
CA ARG A 288 -21.11 5.79 13.16
C ARG A 288 -21.28 4.42 13.80
N PHE A 289 -20.92 3.37 13.06
CA PHE A 289 -20.98 1.98 13.55
C PHE A 289 -20.02 1.73 14.72
N ARG A 290 -18.86 2.38 14.75
CA ARG A 290 -17.88 2.21 15.83
C ARG A 290 -18.13 3.11 17.04
N GLU A 291 -18.88 4.17 16.86
CA GLU A 291 -19.26 5.11 17.94
C GLU A 291 -20.55 4.71 18.68
N GLY A 292 -21.39 3.86 18.08
CA GLY A 292 -22.57 3.24 18.68
C GLY A 292 -22.30 1.81 19.13
#